data_ef5b048bc4faedc51451412b979fdb63
#
_entry.id   ef5b048bc4faedc51451412b979fdb63
#
_cell.length_a   1.000
_cell.length_b   1.000
_cell.length_c   1.000
_cell.angle_alpha   90.00
_cell.angle_beta   90.00
_cell.angle_gamma   90.00
#
_symmetry.space_group_name_H-M   'P 1'
#
loop_
_entity.id
_entity.type
_entity.pdbx_description
1 polymer ?
#
loop_
_entity_poly.entity_id
_entity_poly.type
_entity_poly.pdbx_seq_one_letter_code
_entity_poly.pdbx_strand_id
1 'polypeptide(L)'
;MSNPTAAELYDVIETTWPSANRTEVGPFIIREGQGGGSRVSAATGPASEADLPLAEEAMRALGQPCQFMIRDGEAEFDAMLAGKGYRIKDPVTLYAAPIDRIATHRPPPVTTFEVWPALAIQADIWAEGGIGSERLAVMERADCLKTTILGRLNDTPAGTAYVGISNGIAMFHALEVAQRFRRQGLAAHMIRAMAFWAKANGATHFALVVTEANVGANALYASLGFDVVGHYHYRILPE
;
A
#
# COMPACT_ATOMS: atom_id res chain seq x y z
N MET A 1 2.37 -23.02 5.86
CA MET A 1 1.87 -22.49 4.57
C MET A 1 2.99 -21.63 4.00
N SER A 2 3.21 -21.68 2.67
CA SER A 2 4.16 -20.79 1.99
C SER A 2 3.60 -19.37 1.93
N ASN A 3 4.47 -18.36 1.94
CA ASN A 3 4.03 -16.99 1.71
C ASN A 3 3.41 -16.84 0.30
N PRO A 4 2.49 -15.88 0.11
CA PRO A 4 2.00 -15.51 -1.21
C PRO A 4 3.15 -14.97 -2.08
N THR A 5 3.01 -15.15 -3.38
CA THR A 5 3.94 -14.61 -4.38
C THR A 5 3.76 -13.10 -4.54
N ALA A 6 4.75 -12.41 -5.13
CA ALA A 6 4.61 -11.00 -5.47
C ALA A 6 3.43 -10.75 -6.42
N ALA A 7 3.16 -11.65 -7.37
CA ALA A 7 2.03 -11.54 -8.29
C ALA A 7 0.68 -11.54 -7.56
N GLU A 8 0.48 -12.45 -6.61
CA GLU A 8 -0.73 -12.46 -5.78
C GLU A 8 -0.85 -11.18 -4.95
N LEU A 9 0.26 -10.61 -4.45
CA LEU A 9 0.22 -9.35 -3.72
C LEU A 9 -0.13 -8.15 -4.61
N TYR A 10 0.24 -8.14 -5.89
CA TYR A 10 -0.22 -7.10 -6.81
C TYR A 10 -1.74 -7.12 -6.99
N ASP A 11 -2.36 -8.30 -7.09
CA ASP A 11 -3.82 -8.43 -7.16
C ASP A 11 -4.50 -7.98 -5.86
N VAL A 12 -3.89 -8.28 -4.71
CA VAL A 12 -4.37 -7.79 -3.41
C VAL A 12 -4.29 -6.27 -3.31
N ILE A 13 -3.21 -5.65 -3.83
CA ILE A 13 -3.09 -4.18 -3.90
C ILE A 13 -4.24 -3.59 -4.72
N GLU A 14 -4.51 -4.13 -5.91
CA GLU A 14 -5.57 -3.63 -6.79
C GLU A 14 -6.95 -3.68 -6.13
N THR A 15 -7.20 -4.64 -5.25
CA THR A 15 -8.48 -4.80 -4.54
C THR A 15 -8.54 -3.94 -3.28
N THR A 16 -7.46 -3.91 -2.48
CA THR A 16 -7.46 -3.25 -1.17
C THR A 16 -7.07 -1.77 -1.22
N TRP A 17 -6.44 -1.34 -2.34
CA TRP A 17 -6.02 0.04 -2.59
C TRP A 17 -6.22 0.41 -4.06
N PRO A 18 -7.49 0.44 -4.55
CA PRO A 18 -7.81 0.55 -5.96
C PRO A 18 -7.66 1.97 -6.52
N SER A 19 -7.34 2.07 -7.81
CA SER A 19 -7.52 3.29 -8.59
C SER A 19 -9.01 3.64 -8.74
N ALA A 20 -9.33 4.88 -9.12
CA ALA A 20 -10.72 5.29 -9.37
C ALA A 20 -11.28 4.63 -10.62
N ASN A 21 -10.43 4.47 -11.63
CA ASN A 21 -10.78 3.77 -12.87
C ASN A 21 -9.54 3.07 -13.43
N ARG A 22 -9.77 2.07 -14.29
CA ARG A 22 -8.76 1.35 -15.06
C ARG A 22 -9.19 1.25 -16.51
N THR A 23 -8.30 1.63 -17.42
CA THR A 23 -8.57 1.60 -18.87
C THR A 23 -7.42 0.90 -19.57
N GLU A 24 -7.72 -0.01 -20.48
CA GLU A 24 -6.74 -0.60 -21.38
C GLU A 24 -6.47 0.35 -22.55
N VAL A 25 -5.20 0.67 -22.78
CA VAL A 25 -4.73 1.53 -23.88
C VAL A 25 -3.59 0.81 -24.57
N GLY A 26 -3.87 0.20 -25.72
CA GLY A 26 -2.94 -0.75 -26.33
C GLY A 26 -2.62 -1.88 -25.35
N PRO A 27 -1.35 -2.21 -25.14
CA PRO A 27 -0.95 -3.25 -24.19
C PRO A 27 -0.84 -2.77 -22.74
N PHE A 28 -1.15 -1.50 -22.45
CA PHE A 28 -0.99 -0.90 -21.12
C PHE A 28 -2.32 -0.81 -20.38
N ILE A 29 -2.22 -0.95 -19.05
CA ILE A 29 -3.31 -0.63 -18.12
C ILE A 29 -3.01 0.75 -17.51
N ILE A 30 -3.84 1.72 -17.85
CA ILE A 30 -3.79 3.08 -17.32
C ILE A 30 -4.72 3.17 -16.10
N ARG A 31 -4.25 3.79 -15.03
CA ARG A 31 -5.00 3.96 -13.78
C ARG A 31 -5.29 5.43 -13.54
N GLU A 32 -6.54 5.75 -13.26
CA GLU A 32 -6.96 7.07 -12.78
C GLU A 32 -6.78 7.13 -11.26
N GLY A 33 -5.78 7.89 -10.80
CA GLY A 33 -5.40 7.94 -9.38
C GLY A 33 -6.12 8.98 -8.56
N GLN A 34 -6.64 10.04 -9.18
CA GLN A 34 -7.32 11.16 -8.51
C GLN A 34 -6.52 11.73 -7.31
N GLY A 35 -5.20 11.88 -7.46
CA GLY A 35 -4.33 12.38 -6.38
C GLY A 35 -3.93 11.35 -5.31
N GLY A 36 -4.41 10.11 -5.40
CA GLY A 36 -4.16 9.04 -4.41
C GLY A 36 -2.72 8.48 -4.37
N GLY A 37 -1.82 9.05 -5.19
CA GLY A 37 -0.40 8.72 -5.24
C GLY A 37 -0.02 7.67 -6.30
N SER A 38 1.28 7.40 -6.42
CA SER A 38 1.85 6.58 -7.51
C SER A 38 1.21 5.19 -7.64
N ARG A 39 0.86 4.54 -6.53
CA ARG A 39 0.29 3.19 -6.54
C ARG A 39 -1.03 3.08 -7.32
N VAL A 40 -1.84 4.12 -7.29
CA VAL A 40 -3.15 4.17 -7.96
C VAL A 40 -3.14 4.94 -9.28
N SER A 41 -2.00 5.52 -9.69
CA SER A 41 -1.88 6.29 -10.94
C SER A 41 -0.82 5.75 -11.89
N ALA A 42 0.12 4.90 -11.43
CA ALA A 42 1.13 4.33 -12.31
C ALA A 42 0.52 3.31 -13.27
N ALA A 43 0.89 3.41 -14.54
CA ALA A 43 0.54 2.43 -15.56
C ALA A 43 1.34 1.14 -15.40
N THR A 44 0.84 0.05 -15.94
CA THR A 44 1.55 -1.23 -16.08
C THR A 44 1.38 -1.75 -17.49
N GLY A 45 2.36 -2.51 -17.99
CA GLY A 45 2.31 -3.10 -19.34
C GLY A 45 3.66 -3.69 -19.72
N PRO A 46 3.77 -4.25 -20.93
CA PRO A 46 5.02 -4.83 -21.43
C PRO A 46 5.98 -3.76 -21.96
N ALA A 47 7.21 -4.18 -22.26
CA ALA A 47 8.20 -3.37 -22.97
C ALA A 47 7.78 -3.17 -24.44
N SER A 48 6.92 -2.20 -24.70
CA SER A 48 6.48 -1.84 -26.05
C SER A 48 6.83 -0.38 -26.34
N GLU A 49 7.94 -0.18 -27.07
CA GLU A 49 8.37 1.16 -27.46
C GLU A 49 7.40 1.84 -28.43
N ALA A 50 6.77 1.07 -29.32
CA ALA A 50 5.84 1.58 -30.31
C ALA A 50 4.55 2.12 -29.68
N ASP A 51 4.09 1.52 -28.59
CA ASP A 51 2.84 1.86 -27.92
C ASP A 51 3.02 2.81 -26.73
N LEU A 52 4.26 3.07 -26.30
CA LEU A 52 4.58 3.97 -25.19
C LEU A 52 3.92 5.36 -25.32
N PRO A 53 3.93 6.03 -26.50
CA PRO A 53 3.27 7.33 -26.66
C PRO A 53 1.77 7.30 -26.38
N LEU A 54 1.08 6.20 -26.66
CA LEU A 54 -0.35 6.05 -26.37
C LEU A 54 -0.61 6.05 -24.87
N ALA A 55 0.22 5.34 -24.10
CA ALA A 55 0.11 5.31 -22.64
C ALA A 55 0.42 6.69 -22.03
N GLU A 56 1.45 7.38 -22.54
CA GLU A 56 1.80 8.72 -22.10
C GLU A 56 0.68 9.73 -22.37
N GLU A 57 0.08 9.71 -23.57
CA GLU A 57 -1.05 10.58 -23.93
C GLU A 57 -2.24 10.33 -23.01
N ALA A 58 -2.58 9.07 -22.76
CA ALA A 58 -3.69 8.71 -21.86
C ALA A 58 -3.45 9.20 -20.41
N MET A 59 -2.23 9.07 -19.87
CA MET A 59 -1.91 9.59 -18.54
C MET A 59 -1.97 11.11 -18.48
N ARG A 60 -1.46 11.81 -19.52
CA ARG A 60 -1.54 13.29 -19.62
C ARG A 60 -2.99 13.76 -19.72
N ALA A 61 -3.85 13.04 -20.48
CA ALA A 61 -5.27 13.36 -20.58
C ALA A 61 -6.00 13.27 -19.23
N LEU A 62 -5.51 12.43 -18.30
CA LEU A 62 -5.99 12.37 -16.93
C LEU A 62 -5.37 13.44 -16.00
N GLY A 63 -4.50 14.30 -16.52
CA GLY A 63 -3.77 15.28 -15.72
C GLY A 63 -2.75 14.65 -14.76
N GLN A 64 -2.24 13.45 -15.09
CA GLN A 64 -1.32 12.68 -14.26
C GLN A 64 0.09 12.69 -14.87
N PRO A 65 1.15 12.60 -14.03
CA PRO A 65 2.49 12.41 -14.55
C PRO A 65 2.61 11.07 -15.28
N CYS A 66 3.43 11.02 -16.33
CA CYS A 66 3.76 9.78 -17.01
C CYS A 66 4.63 8.92 -16.09
N GLN A 67 4.06 7.89 -15.50
CA GLN A 67 4.76 6.98 -14.61
C GLN A 67 4.29 5.53 -14.77
N PHE A 68 5.23 4.60 -14.65
CA PHE A 68 5.00 3.17 -14.77
C PHE A 68 5.47 2.46 -13.49
N MET A 69 4.74 1.45 -13.06
CA MET A 69 5.18 0.52 -12.02
C MET A 69 5.98 -0.60 -12.70
N ILE A 70 7.20 -0.78 -12.28
CA ILE A 70 8.11 -1.83 -12.73
C ILE A 70 8.22 -2.88 -11.64
N ARG A 71 7.83 -4.10 -11.97
CA ARG A 71 7.77 -5.25 -11.06
C ARG A 71 8.99 -6.14 -11.22
N ASP A 72 9.23 -7.00 -10.25
CA ASP A 72 10.26 -8.04 -10.38
C ASP A 72 10.03 -8.84 -11.68
N GLY A 73 11.10 -9.04 -12.45
CA GLY A 73 11.07 -9.73 -13.74
C GLY A 73 10.85 -8.83 -14.97
N GLU A 74 10.54 -7.55 -14.81
CA GLU A 74 10.30 -6.61 -15.92
C GLU A 74 11.54 -5.80 -16.32
N ALA A 75 12.73 -6.40 -16.29
CA ALA A 75 14.01 -5.73 -16.55
C ALA A 75 14.12 -5.11 -17.97
N GLU A 76 13.50 -5.72 -18.97
CA GLU A 76 13.47 -5.18 -20.34
C GLU A 76 12.68 -3.88 -20.39
N PHE A 77 11.50 -3.86 -19.74
CA PHE A 77 10.67 -2.65 -19.64
C PHE A 77 11.36 -1.55 -18.84
N ASP A 78 12.03 -1.91 -17.74
CA ASP A 78 12.83 -0.98 -16.93
C ASP A 78 13.94 -0.32 -17.77
N ALA A 79 14.71 -1.11 -18.51
CA ALA A 79 15.77 -0.61 -19.37
C ALA A 79 15.25 0.28 -20.52
N MET A 80 14.13 -0.09 -21.13
CA MET A 80 13.49 0.69 -22.18
C MET A 80 13.08 2.08 -21.67
N LEU A 81 12.41 2.15 -20.52
CA LEU A 81 11.98 3.43 -19.92
C LEU A 81 13.20 4.28 -19.48
N ALA A 82 14.23 3.64 -18.93
CA ALA A 82 15.49 4.33 -18.60
C ALA A 82 16.11 4.99 -19.84
N GLY A 83 16.15 4.28 -20.98
CA GLY A 83 16.64 4.80 -22.27
C GLY A 83 15.79 5.96 -22.80
N LYS A 84 14.51 6.07 -22.41
CA LYS A 84 13.62 7.17 -22.75
C LYS A 84 13.66 8.34 -21.73
N GLY A 85 14.57 8.32 -20.77
CA GLY A 85 14.76 9.40 -19.82
C GLY A 85 13.91 9.31 -18.55
N TYR A 86 13.17 8.23 -18.35
CA TYR A 86 12.45 7.99 -17.11
C TYR A 86 13.41 7.71 -15.95
N ARG A 87 13.14 8.31 -14.79
CA ARG A 87 13.92 8.14 -13.56
C ARG A 87 13.25 7.20 -12.59
N ILE A 88 14.06 6.47 -11.83
CA ILE A 88 13.53 5.64 -10.72
C ILE A 88 12.93 6.54 -9.65
N LYS A 89 11.77 6.13 -9.14
CA LYS A 89 11.07 6.76 -8.03
C LYS A 89 10.56 5.69 -7.07
N ASP A 90 10.72 5.95 -5.77
CA ASP A 90 10.15 5.16 -4.68
C ASP A 90 10.33 3.63 -4.85
N PRO A 91 11.57 3.08 -4.75
CA PRO A 91 11.75 1.64 -4.61
C PRO A 91 10.96 1.11 -3.41
N VAL A 92 10.24 0.02 -3.59
CA VAL A 92 9.28 -0.55 -2.64
C VAL A 92 9.56 -2.01 -2.40
N THR A 93 9.52 -2.43 -1.15
CA THR A 93 9.56 -3.82 -0.72
C THR A 93 8.16 -4.33 -0.40
N LEU A 94 7.85 -5.53 -0.90
CA LEU A 94 6.64 -6.28 -0.56
C LEU A 94 6.96 -7.24 0.58
N TYR A 95 6.17 -7.20 1.64
CA TYR A 95 6.28 -8.07 2.80
C TYR A 95 5.04 -8.92 2.97
N ALA A 96 5.23 -10.18 3.37
CA ALA A 96 4.15 -11.06 3.78
C ALA A 96 4.58 -11.99 4.91
N ALA A 97 3.60 -12.50 5.66
CA ALA A 97 3.80 -13.53 6.66
C ALA A 97 2.52 -14.37 6.81
N PRO A 98 2.60 -15.63 7.22
CA PRO A 98 1.45 -16.35 7.75
C PRO A 98 0.85 -15.55 8.91
N ILE A 99 -0.48 -15.40 8.92
CA ILE A 99 -1.15 -14.49 9.86
C ILE A 99 -0.87 -14.85 11.33
N ASP A 100 -0.71 -16.14 11.63
CA ASP A 100 -0.42 -16.63 12.98
C ASP A 100 0.95 -16.20 13.51
N ARG A 101 1.89 -15.89 12.62
CA ARG A 101 3.19 -15.34 13.00
C ARG A 101 3.07 -13.92 13.54
N ILE A 102 2.06 -13.17 13.10
CA ILE A 102 1.83 -11.77 13.49
C ILE A 102 0.79 -11.65 14.60
N ALA A 103 -0.31 -12.42 14.52
CA ALA A 103 -1.38 -12.45 15.49
C ALA A 103 -1.00 -13.28 16.76
N THR A 104 0.13 -12.96 17.40
CA THR A 104 0.70 -13.75 18.49
C THR A 104 0.10 -13.42 19.85
N HIS A 105 -0.09 -12.16 20.16
CA HIS A 105 -0.69 -11.69 21.43
C HIS A 105 -1.49 -10.41 21.16
N ARG A 106 -2.65 -10.33 21.82
CA ARG A 106 -3.52 -9.16 21.67
C ARG A 106 -2.87 -7.91 22.26
N PRO A 107 -3.09 -6.73 21.64
CA PRO A 107 -2.71 -5.46 22.26
C PRO A 107 -3.32 -5.33 23.66
N PRO A 108 -2.68 -4.55 24.56
CA PRO A 108 -3.27 -4.22 25.85
C PRO A 108 -4.69 -3.64 25.70
N PRO A 109 -5.59 -3.84 26.67
CA PRO A 109 -6.93 -3.25 26.62
C PRO A 109 -6.88 -1.73 26.34
N VAL A 110 -7.89 -1.23 25.65
CA VAL A 110 -8.09 0.20 25.29
C VAL A 110 -6.96 0.86 24.49
N THR A 111 -6.03 0.06 23.94
CA THR A 111 -4.92 0.56 23.12
C THR A 111 -5.32 0.68 21.65
N THR A 112 -6.17 -0.22 21.14
CA THR A 112 -6.58 -0.25 19.74
C THR A 112 -8.08 -0.49 19.59
N PHE A 113 -8.70 0.18 18.59
CA PHE A 113 -10.13 0.08 18.31
C PHE A 113 -10.33 -0.14 16.82
N GLU A 114 -11.15 -1.10 16.48
CA GLU A 114 -11.63 -1.35 15.12
C GLU A 114 -12.77 -0.39 14.81
N VAL A 115 -12.66 0.37 13.74
CA VAL A 115 -13.66 1.39 13.37
C VAL A 115 -13.79 1.45 11.86
N TRP A 116 -15.02 1.35 11.36
CA TRP A 116 -15.34 1.64 9.97
C TRP A 116 -16.75 2.25 9.87
N PRO A 117 -16.98 3.35 9.12
CA PRO A 117 -15.95 4.18 8.44
C PRO A 117 -15.00 4.88 9.42
N ALA A 118 -13.92 5.45 8.86
CA ALA A 118 -12.93 6.16 9.66
C ALA A 118 -13.53 7.37 10.40
N LEU A 119 -13.08 7.57 11.64
CA LEU A 119 -13.47 8.74 12.43
C LEU A 119 -12.73 10.00 11.98
N ALA A 120 -13.27 11.18 12.23
CA ALA A 120 -12.63 12.46 11.94
C ALA A 120 -11.21 12.55 12.53
N ILE A 121 -11.01 12.11 13.77
CA ILE A 121 -9.69 12.11 14.41
C ILE A 121 -8.67 11.21 13.70
N GLN A 122 -9.10 10.13 13.03
CA GLN A 122 -8.22 9.30 12.21
C GLN A 122 -7.81 10.05 10.94
N ALA A 123 -8.75 10.77 10.32
CA ALA A 123 -8.46 11.62 9.17
C ALA A 123 -7.46 12.75 9.53
N ASP A 124 -7.60 13.36 10.72
CA ASP A 124 -6.66 14.37 11.22
C ASP A 124 -5.25 13.79 11.41
N ILE A 125 -5.13 12.60 12.02
CA ILE A 125 -3.83 11.92 12.21
C ILE A 125 -3.19 11.59 10.85
N TRP A 126 -3.97 11.13 9.89
CA TRP A 126 -3.47 10.87 8.53
C TRP A 126 -3.03 12.15 7.84
N ALA A 127 -3.80 13.24 7.95
CA ALA A 127 -3.46 14.54 7.37
C ALA A 127 -2.14 15.08 7.93
N GLU A 128 -1.92 15.00 9.27
CA GLU A 128 -0.64 15.36 9.91
C GLU A 128 0.53 14.53 9.35
N GLY A 129 0.29 13.27 8.95
CA GLY A 129 1.26 12.36 8.33
C GLY A 129 1.39 12.52 6.80
N GLY A 130 0.71 13.48 6.19
CA GLY A 130 0.73 13.71 4.74
C GLY A 130 -0.15 12.75 3.93
N ILE A 131 -1.14 12.13 4.58
CA ILE A 131 -2.14 11.26 3.94
C ILE A 131 -3.46 12.05 3.90
N GLY A 132 -3.70 12.71 2.76
CA GLY A 132 -4.85 13.60 2.55
C GLY A 132 -6.13 12.90 2.13
N SER A 133 -7.14 13.71 1.86
CA SER A 133 -8.49 13.30 1.42
C SER A 133 -8.49 12.36 0.22
N GLU A 134 -7.56 12.55 -0.72
CA GLU A 134 -7.43 11.76 -1.94
C GLU A 134 -7.11 10.29 -1.62
N ARG A 135 -6.27 10.03 -0.59
CA ARG A 135 -5.96 8.68 -0.13
C ARG A 135 -7.08 8.09 0.73
N LEU A 136 -7.83 8.92 1.46
CA LEU A 136 -9.05 8.47 2.13
C LEU A 136 -10.09 7.99 1.12
N ALA A 137 -10.26 8.70 0.01
CA ALA A 137 -11.14 8.27 -1.09
C ALA A 137 -10.71 6.93 -1.69
N VAL A 138 -9.40 6.61 -1.73
CA VAL A 138 -8.92 5.26 -2.12
C VAL A 138 -9.41 4.19 -1.14
N MET A 139 -9.32 4.43 0.17
CA MET A 139 -9.80 3.49 1.19
C MET A 139 -11.30 3.27 1.09
N GLU A 140 -12.07 4.34 0.86
CA GLU A 140 -13.53 4.29 0.75
C GLU A 140 -13.98 3.48 -0.47
N ARG A 141 -13.34 3.67 -1.63
CA ARG A 141 -13.72 3.01 -2.88
C ARG A 141 -13.35 1.52 -2.94
N ALA A 142 -12.46 1.04 -2.07
CA ALA A 142 -12.08 -0.36 -2.06
C ALA A 142 -13.32 -1.24 -1.78
N ASP A 143 -13.67 -2.11 -2.74
CA ASP A 143 -14.80 -3.03 -2.62
C ASP A 143 -14.31 -4.39 -2.08
N CYS A 144 -13.97 -4.40 -0.80
CA CYS A 144 -13.51 -5.58 -0.07
C CYS A 144 -13.89 -5.46 1.41
N LEU A 145 -13.83 -6.57 2.13
CA LEU A 145 -13.94 -6.53 3.59
C LEU A 145 -12.76 -5.73 4.15
N LYS A 146 -13.06 -4.65 4.89
CA LYS A 146 -12.09 -3.66 5.32
C LYS A 146 -12.46 -3.03 6.65
N THR A 147 -11.46 -2.49 7.33
CA THR A 147 -11.62 -1.68 8.54
C THR A 147 -10.45 -0.72 8.72
N THR A 148 -10.57 0.17 9.69
CA THR A 148 -9.46 0.97 10.20
C THR A 148 -9.18 0.61 11.66
N ILE A 149 -7.96 0.86 12.09
CA ILE A 149 -7.57 0.76 13.51
C ILE A 149 -7.22 2.14 14.01
N LEU A 150 -7.94 2.59 15.05
CA LEU A 150 -7.53 3.73 15.85
C LEU A 150 -6.62 3.25 16.97
N GLY A 151 -5.39 3.76 17.04
CA GLY A 151 -4.43 3.50 18.11
C GLY A 151 -4.44 4.61 19.15
N ARG A 152 -4.43 4.24 20.45
CA ARG A 152 -4.35 5.18 21.57
C ARG A 152 -3.10 4.94 22.40
N LEU A 153 -2.56 6.04 22.93
CA LEU A 153 -1.47 6.03 23.89
C LEU A 153 -1.76 7.08 24.95
N ASN A 154 -1.60 6.73 26.23
CA ASN A 154 -1.90 7.63 27.36
C ASN A 154 -3.27 8.30 27.22
N ASP A 155 -4.30 7.52 26.95
CA ASP A 155 -5.69 7.94 26.76
C ASP A 155 -5.93 8.94 25.60
N THR A 156 -4.95 9.11 24.72
CA THR A 156 -5.01 10.04 23.58
C THR A 156 -4.97 9.28 22.26
N PRO A 157 -5.80 9.63 21.25
CA PRO A 157 -5.64 9.17 19.89
C PRO A 157 -4.23 9.48 19.37
N ALA A 158 -3.51 8.48 18.89
CA ALA A 158 -2.08 8.58 18.64
C ALA A 158 -1.64 7.94 17.32
N GLY A 159 -2.49 7.12 16.69
CA GLY A 159 -2.18 6.48 15.42
C GLY A 159 -3.41 5.96 14.72
N THR A 160 -3.27 5.67 13.46
CA THR A 160 -4.32 5.12 12.61
C THR A 160 -3.74 4.22 11.52
N ALA A 161 -4.51 3.24 11.06
CA ALA A 161 -4.15 2.36 9.95
C ALA A 161 -5.41 1.88 9.23
N TYR A 162 -5.26 1.48 7.98
CA TYR A 162 -6.30 0.85 7.18
C TYR A 162 -5.86 -0.57 6.79
N VAL A 163 -6.81 -1.51 6.75
CA VAL A 163 -6.58 -2.89 6.30
C VAL A 163 -7.77 -3.38 5.49
N GLY A 164 -7.48 -4.06 4.38
CA GLY A 164 -8.46 -4.76 3.55
C GLY A 164 -8.08 -6.21 3.34
N ILE A 165 -9.05 -7.05 2.98
CA ILE A 165 -8.85 -8.49 2.72
C ILE A 165 -9.28 -8.80 1.28
N SER A 166 -8.41 -9.52 0.56
CA SER A 166 -8.68 -10.06 -0.76
C SER A 166 -8.06 -11.45 -0.87
N ASN A 167 -8.82 -12.42 -1.37
CA ASN A 167 -8.36 -13.80 -1.62
C ASN A 167 -7.66 -14.46 -0.41
N GLY A 168 -8.15 -14.22 0.81
CA GLY A 168 -7.56 -14.77 2.03
C GLY A 168 -6.24 -14.12 2.47
N ILE A 169 -5.83 -13.03 1.82
CA ILE A 169 -4.67 -12.21 2.19
C ILE A 169 -5.18 -10.86 2.68
N ALA A 170 -4.84 -10.51 3.91
CA ALA A 170 -5.07 -9.16 4.41
C ALA A 170 -3.86 -8.28 4.11
N MET A 171 -4.10 -7.08 3.57
CA MET A 171 -3.04 -6.10 3.35
C MET A 171 -3.38 -4.80 4.07
N PHE A 172 -2.45 -4.31 4.88
CA PHE A 172 -2.63 -3.03 5.53
C PHE A 172 -1.88 -1.91 4.79
N HIS A 173 -2.47 -0.73 4.87
CA HIS A 173 -1.99 0.49 4.25
C HIS A 173 -2.07 1.65 5.22
N ALA A 174 -1.37 2.74 4.92
CA ALA A 174 -1.51 4.00 5.62
C ALA A 174 -1.38 3.89 7.14
N LEU A 175 -0.48 3.04 7.63
CA LEU A 175 -0.14 2.98 9.05
C LEU A 175 0.60 4.26 9.44
N GLU A 176 -0.03 5.09 10.25
CA GLU A 176 0.52 6.35 10.73
C GLU A 176 0.46 6.43 12.25
N VAL A 177 1.54 6.88 12.86
CA VAL A 177 1.61 7.22 14.29
C VAL A 177 2.08 8.66 14.39
N ALA A 178 1.28 9.51 15.03
CA ALA A 178 1.58 10.93 15.20
C ALA A 178 2.98 11.11 15.81
N GLN A 179 3.76 12.05 15.26
CA GLN A 179 5.20 12.17 15.53
C GLN A 179 5.55 12.15 17.04
N ARG A 180 4.78 12.85 17.85
CA ARG A 180 4.97 12.93 19.32
C ARG A 180 4.76 11.60 20.07
N PHE A 181 4.15 10.60 19.40
CA PHE A 181 3.86 9.28 19.98
C PHE A 181 4.67 8.15 19.35
N ARG A 182 5.61 8.46 18.46
CA ARG A 182 6.46 7.45 17.82
C ARG A 182 7.45 6.83 18.82
N ARG A 183 7.97 5.65 18.46
CA ARG A 183 8.98 4.88 19.22
C ARG A 183 8.52 4.40 20.60
N GLN A 184 7.21 4.30 20.83
CA GLN A 184 6.60 3.82 22.07
C GLN A 184 5.82 2.49 21.88
N GLY A 185 6.06 1.76 20.77
CA GLY A 185 5.48 0.44 20.51
C GLY A 185 4.08 0.42 19.90
N LEU A 186 3.40 1.59 19.75
CA LEU A 186 2.03 1.65 19.28
C LEU A 186 1.83 1.02 17.90
N ALA A 187 2.73 1.26 16.94
CA ALA A 187 2.65 0.66 15.61
C ALA A 187 2.59 -0.88 15.66
N ALA A 188 3.39 -1.52 16.49
CA ALA A 188 3.36 -2.98 16.65
C ALA A 188 2.02 -3.46 17.25
N HIS A 189 1.44 -2.71 18.19
CA HIS A 189 0.10 -3.02 18.71
C HIS A 189 -0.97 -2.90 17.63
N MET A 190 -0.95 -1.86 16.83
CA MET A 190 -1.90 -1.66 15.73
C MET A 190 -1.77 -2.74 14.66
N ILE A 191 -0.54 -3.13 14.28
CA ILE A 191 -0.28 -4.23 13.33
C ILE A 191 -0.88 -5.54 13.85
N ARG A 192 -0.67 -5.86 15.12
CA ARG A 192 -1.26 -7.07 15.74
C ARG A 192 -2.79 -7.00 15.81
N ALA A 193 -3.35 -5.84 16.12
CA ALA A 193 -4.80 -5.65 16.12
C ALA A 193 -5.40 -5.94 14.73
N MET A 194 -4.80 -5.38 13.67
CA MET A 194 -5.20 -5.67 12.30
C MET A 194 -5.06 -7.17 11.96
N ALA A 195 -3.98 -7.82 12.40
CA ALA A 195 -3.77 -9.24 12.15
C ALA A 195 -4.82 -10.10 12.88
N PHE A 196 -5.20 -9.78 14.12
CA PHE A 196 -6.28 -10.47 14.82
C PHE A 196 -7.63 -10.26 14.15
N TRP A 197 -7.94 -9.03 13.72
CA TRP A 197 -9.15 -8.75 12.95
C TRP A 197 -9.18 -9.53 11.64
N ALA A 198 -8.11 -9.49 10.88
CA ALA A 198 -8.00 -10.20 9.61
C ALA A 198 -8.14 -11.71 9.77
N LYS A 199 -7.50 -12.30 10.79
CA LYS A 199 -7.63 -13.72 11.12
C LYS A 199 -9.07 -14.09 11.47
N ALA A 200 -9.75 -13.29 12.27
CA ALA A 200 -11.16 -13.49 12.62
C ALA A 200 -12.09 -13.40 11.40
N ASN A 201 -11.66 -12.73 10.33
CA ASN A 201 -12.37 -12.60 9.07
C ASN A 201 -11.82 -13.51 7.95
N GLY A 202 -11.11 -14.59 8.32
CA GLY A 202 -10.73 -15.67 7.41
C GLY A 202 -9.43 -15.46 6.63
N ALA A 203 -8.67 -14.40 6.89
CA ALA A 203 -7.37 -14.25 6.26
C ALA A 203 -6.36 -15.26 6.82
N THR A 204 -5.54 -15.82 5.94
CA THR A 204 -4.46 -16.77 6.27
C THR A 204 -3.09 -16.13 6.23
N HIS A 205 -2.94 -15.03 5.49
CA HIS A 205 -1.70 -14.26 5.36
C HIS A 205 -1.94 -12.80 5.63
N PHE A 206 -0.87 -12.13 6.07
CA PHE A 206 -0.85 -10.71 6.35
C PHE A 206 0.29 -10.05 5.58
N ALA A 207 0.01 -8.97 4.85
CA ALA A 207 0.93 -8.36 3.90
C ALA A 207 0.94 -6.83 4.01
N LEU A 208 1.97 -6.23 3.45
CA LEU A 208 2.12 -4.79 3.30
C LEU A 208 3.11 -4.45 2.19
N VAL A 209 3.12 -3.20 1.78
CA VAL A 209 4.16 -2.62 0.93
C VAL A 209 4.69 -1.33 1.54
N VAL A 210 6.00 -1.13 1.43
CA VAL A 210 6.68 0.03 2.03
C VAL A 210 7.86 0.47 1.17
N THR A 211 8.11 1.77 1.08
CA THR A 211 9.31 2.28 0.39
C THR A 211 10.58 1.86 1.12
N GLU A 212 11.63 1.52 0.38
CA GLU A 212 12.93 1.16 0.96
C GLU A 212 13.52 2.31 1.79
N ALA A 213 13.22 3.54 1.43
CA ALA A 213 13.64 4.74 2.16
C ALA A 213 13.08 4.82 3.58
N ASN A 214 11.96 4.12 3.89
CA ASN A 214 11.40 4.08 5.23
C ASN A 214 12.10 3.04 6.11
N VAL A 215 13.37 3.30 6.43
CA VAL A 215 14.24 2.39 7.21
C VAL A 215 13.60 1.94 8.53
N GLY A 216 12.91 2.87 9.21
CA GLY A 216 12.28 2.58 10.51
C GLY A 216 11.11 1.60 10.40
N ALA A 217 10.30 1.71 9.36
CA ALA A 217 9.20 0.79 9.11
C ALA A 217 9.72 -0.57 8.65
N ASN A 218 10.70 -0.61 7.72
CA ASN A 218 11.33 -1.85 7.28
C ASN A 218 11.90 -2.65 8.46
N ALA A 219 12.62 -2.00 9.39
CA ALA A 219 13.15 -2.63 10.59
C ALA A 219 12.04 -3.17 11.50
N LEU A 220 10.94 -2.44 11.66
CA LEU A 220 9.77 -2.90 12.44
C LEU A 220 9.16 -4.15 11.83
N TYR A 221 8.90 -4.17 10.52
CA TYR A 221 8.26 -5.31 9.86
C TYR A 221 9.14 -6.56 9.91
N ALA A 222 10.44 -6.44 9.66
CA ALA A 222 11.39 -7.53 9.85
C ALA A 222 11.38 -8.07 11.29
N SER A 223 11.37 -7.18 12.30
CA SER A 223 11.31 -7.58 13.71
C SER A 223 10.02 -8.28 14.13
N LEU A 224 8.92 -8.01 13.43
CA LEU A 224 7.63 -8.67 13.64
C LEU A 224 7.54 -10.03 12.92
N GLY A 225 8.52 -10.37 12.07
CA GLY A 225 8.58 -11.66 11.39
C GLY A 225 7.92 -11.67 10.00
N PHE A 226 7.79 -10.52 9.36
CA PHE A 226 7.45 -10.48 7.94
C PHE A 226 8.67 -10.87 7.09
N ASP A 227 8.42 -11.66 6.06
CA ASP A 227 9.41 -12.03 5.04
C ASP A 227 9.27 -11.11 3.83
N VAL A 228 10.39 -10.79 3.17
CA VAL A 228 10.40 -10.10 1.86
C VAL A 228 9.94 -11.10 0.81
N VAL A 229 8.96 -10.72 -0.01
CA VAL A 229 8.41 -11.59 -1.08
C VAL A 229 8.56 -11.00 -2.47
N GLY A 230 9.03 -9.77 -2.60
CA GLY A 230 9.31 -9.13 -3.88
C GLY A 230 9.55 -7.64 -3.74
N HIS A 231 9.81 -7.02 -4.89
CA HIS A 231 10.07 -5.60 -5.00
C HIS A 231 9.34 -5.01 -6.20
N TYR A 232 9.16 -3.72 -6.19
CA TYR A 232 8.85 -2.92 -7.37
C TYR A 232 9.36 -1.50 -7.19
N HIS A 233 9.45 -0.75 -8.28
CA HIS A 233 9.69 0.69 -8.23
C HIS A 233 8.83 1.38 -9.29
N TYR A 234 8.86 2.71 -9.29
CA TYR A 234 8.24 3.47 -10.36
C TYR A 234 9.32 4.04 -11.26
N ARG A 235 8.99 4.12 -12.55
CA ARG A 235 9.68 4.96 -13.53
C ARG A 235 8.82 6.17 -13.81
N ILE A 236 9.33 7.36 -13.59
CA ILE A 236 8.62 8.62 -13.83
C ILE A 236 9.36 9.46 -14.85
N LEU A 237 8.63 10.01 -15.83
CA LEU A 237 9.17 10.98 -16.76
C LEU A 237 9.24 12.34 -16.04
N PRO A 238 10.43 12.96 -15.90
CA PRO A 238 10.52 14.31 -15.35
C PRO A 238 9.78 15.33 -16.22
N GLU A 239 9.16 16.33 -15.59
CA GLU A 239 8.56 17.49 -16.27
C GLU A 239 9.63 18.39 -16.89
#